data_d31d7d2654ec6607382d455723309837
#
_entry.id   d31d7d2654ec6607382d455723309837
#
_cell.length_a   1.000
_cell.length_b   1.000
_cell.length_c   1.000
_cell.angle_alpha   90.00
_cell.angle_beta   90.00
_cell.angle_gamma   90.00
#
_symmetry.space_group_name_H-M   'P 1'
#
loop_
_entity.id
_entity.type
_entity.pdbx_description
1 polymer ?
#
loop_
_entity_poly.entity_id
_entity_poly.type
_entity_poly.pdbx_seq_one_letter_code
_entity_poly.pdbx_strand_id
1 'polypeptide(L)' 'KCRRLNVERMLLEVRESNAAARKFYAKQQFAEDGIRKNFYNNPRENAVLMSKMICLQ' A
#
# COMPACT_ATOMS: atom_id res chain seq x y z
N LYS A 1 -8.17 7.35 -18.70
CA LYS A 1 -8.82 6.39 -17.83
C LYS A 1 -8.42 4.97 -18.17
N CYS A 2 -8.35 4.13 -17.14
CA CYS A 2 -8.02 2.73 -17.33
C CYS A 2 -9.20 1.97 -17.91
N ARG A 3 -8.90 1.11 -18.84
CA ARG A 3 -9.90 0.14 -19.27
C ARG A 3 -9.87 -1.03 -18.30
N ARG A 4 -11.06 -1.58 -18.04
CA ARG A 4 -11.15 -2.64 -17.04
C ARG A 4 -10.34 -3.87 -17.38
N LEU A 5 -10.20 -4.16 -18.66
CA LEU A 5 -9.51 -5.37 -19.10
C LEU A 5 -8.01 -5.33 -18.81
N ASN A 6 -7.47 -4.14 -18.67
CA ASN A 6 -6.03 -4.00 -18.51
C ASN A 6 -5.66 -3.29 -17.22
N VAL A 7 -6.37 -3.65 -16.15
CA VAL A 7 -6.11 -3.07 -14.84
C VAL A 7 -5.53 -4.13 -13.93
N GLU A 8 -4.44 -3.77 -13.27
CA GLU A 8 -3.81 -4.63 -12.30
C GLU A 8 -3.73 -3.91 -10.98
N ARG A 9 -3.89 -4.63 -9.90
CA ARG A 9 -3.81 -4.06 -8.56
C ARG A 9 -2.48 -4.39 -7.91
N MET A 10 -1.75 -3.36 -7.54
CA MET A 10 -0.48 -3.53 -6.86
C MET A 10 -0.70 -3.37 -5.36
N LEU A 11 -0.20 -4.32 -4.59
CA LEU A 11 -0.38 -4.33 -3.14
C LEU A 11 0.97 -4.26 -2.46
N LEU A 12 1.03 -3.54 -1.35
CA LEU A 12 2.23 -3.51 -0.54
C LEU A 12 1.87 -3.29 0.93
N GLU A 13 2.86 -3.55 1.78
CA GLU A 13 2.72 -3.36 3.23
C GLU A 13 3.89 -2.53 3.70
N VAL A 14 3.62 -1.57 4.57
CA VAL A 14 4.66 -0.76 5.18
C VAL A 14 4.44 -0.73 6.68
N ARG A 15 5.52 -0.52 7.44
CA ARG A 15 5.40 -0.39 8.88
C ARG A 15 4.59 0.84 9.22
N GLU A 16 3.72 0.71 10.20
CA GLU A 16 2.85 1.81 10.60
C GLU A 16 3.65 3.05 10.98
N SER A 17 4.79 2.85 11.62
CA SER A 17 5.63 3.96 12.06
C SER A 17 6.47 4.57 10.93
N ASN A 18 6.49 3.94 9.77
CA ASN A 18 7.31 4.43 8.66
C ASN A 18 6.58 5.53 7.91
N ALA A 19 6.54 6.71 8.53
CA ALA A 19 5.80 7.83 7.95
C ALA A 19 6.36 8.25 6.60
N ALA A 20 7.68 8.14 6.42
CA ALA A 20 8.29 8.52 5.16
C ALA A 20 7.82 7.64 4.02
N ALA A 21 7.77 6.33 4.25
CA ALA A 21 7.30 5.40 3.23
C ALA A 21 5.83 5.63 2.94
N ARG A 22 5.03 5.82 3.98
CA ARG A 22 3.60 6.05 3.80
C ARG A 22 3.36 7.31 2.96
N LYS A 23 4.11 8.37 3.24
CA LYS A 23 4.02 9.59 2.44
C LYS A 23 4.45 9.36 1.01
N PHE A 24 5.54 8.63 0.83
CA PHE A 24 6.07 8.37 -0.49
C PHE A 24 5.03 7.65 -1.35
N TYR A 25 4.44 6.60 -0.80
CA TYR A 25 3.47 5.82 -1.57
C TYR A 25 2.17 6.57 -1.79
N ALA A 26 1.77 7.41 -0.81
CA ALA A 26 0.61 8.24 -1.01
C ALA A 26 0.80 9.19 -2.20
N LYS A 27 2.01 9.71 -2.35
CA LYS A 27 2.33 10.54 -3.51
C LYS A 27 2.29 9.76 -4.81
N GLN A 28 2.57 8.47 -4.74
CA GLN A 28 2.46 7.59 -5.90
C GLN A 28 1.03 7.12 -6.13
N GLN A 29 0.09 7.72 -5.41
CA GLN A 29 -1.34 7.45 -5.55
C GLN A 29 -1.75 6.09 -5.00
N PHE A 30 -0.99 5.55 -4.07
CA PHE A 30 -1.42 4.40 -3.31
C PHE A 30 -2.42 4.84 -2.26
N ALA A 31 -3.46 4.05 -2.07
CA ALA A 31 -4.45 4.29 -1.02
C ALA A 31 -4.20 3.35 0.13
N GLU A 32 -4.46 3.82 1.35
CA GLU A 32 -4.36 2.97 2.53
C GLU A 32 -5.64 2.17 2.66
N ASP A 33 -5.53 0.86 2.55
CA ASP A 33 -6.70 -0.02 2.57
C ASP A 33 -7.07 -0.45 3.98
N GLY A 34 -6.09 -0.55 4.87
CA GLY A 34 -6.37 -1.02 6.22
C GLY A 34 -5.08 -1.28 6.96
N ILE A 35 -5.22 -1.86 8.15
CA ILE A 35 -4.09 -2.14 9.00
C ILE A 35 -4.11 -3.61 9.37
N ARG A 36 -2.96 -4.25 9.22
CA ARG A 36 -2.76 -5.62 9.63
C ARG A 36 -2.03 -5.61 10.96
N LYS A 37 -2.72 -6.00 12.01
CA LYS A 37 -2.17 -5.88 13.36
C LYS A 37 -1.09 -6.92 13.60
N ASN A 38 -0.05 -6.48 14.30
CA ASN A 38 1.04 -7.36 14.74
C ASN A 38 1.70 -8.10 13.58
N PHE A 39 1.82 -7.44 12.44
CA PHE A 39 2.39 -8.06 11.26
C PHE A 39 3.91 -8.22 11.39
N TYR A 40 4.58 -7.22 11.95
CA TYR A 40 6.01 -7.26 12.16
C TYR A 40 6.32 -7.70 13.59
N ASN A 41 7.44 -8.37 13.76
CA ASN A 41 7.78 -8.96 15.06
C ASN A 41 8.88 -8.24 15.84
N ASN A 42 9.88 -7.73 15.20
CA ASN A 42 11.02 -7.16 15.89
C ASN A 42 11.30 -5.73 15.44
N PRO A 43 10.72 -4.72 16.06
CA PRO A 43 9.73 -4.80 17.14
C PRO A 43 8.35 -5.13 16.60
N ARG A 44 7.46 -5.50 17.53
CA ARG A 44 6.09 -5.77 17.14
C ARG A 44 5.43 -4.50 16.65
N GLU A 45 4.85 -4.58 15.49
CA GLU A 45 4.29 -3.40 14.87
C GLU A 45 3.24 -3.78 13.84
N ASN A 46 2.28 -2.89 13.64
CA ASN A 46 1.26 -3.10 12.62
C ASN A 46 1.79 -2.75 11.24
N ALA A 47 1.19 -3.38 10.24
CA ALA A 47 1.47 -3.04 8.85
C ALA A 47 0.31 -2.24 8.30
N VAL A 48 0.62 -1.20 7.53
CA VAL A 48 -0.38 -0.45 6.78
C VAL A 48 -0.45 -1.05 5.39
N LEU A 49 -1.65 -1.49 5.00
CA LEU A 49 -1.86 -2.09 3.70
C LEU A 49 -2.21 -1.01 2.71
N MET A 50 -1.48 -0.97 1.60
CA MET A 50 -1.70 0.04 0.60
C MET A 50 -1.83 -0.61 -0.76
N SER A 51 -2.63 -0.01 -1.61
CA SER A 51 -2.84 -0.55 -2.94
C SER A 51 -3.00 0.56 -3.96
N LYS A 52 -2.75 0.20 -5.21
CA LYS A 52 -2.88 1.12 -6.32
C LYS A 52 -3.34 0.35 -7.54
N MET A 53 -4.30 0.93 -8.23
CA MET A 53 -4.76 0.36 -9.49
C MET A 53 -3.86 0.86 -10.61
N ILE A 54 -3.34 -0.07 -11.39
CA ILE A 54 -2.41 0.25 -12.48
C ILE A 54 -3.06 -0.10 -13.80
N CYS A 55 -3.01 0.85 -14.71
CA CYS A 55 -3.51 0.59 -16.06
C CYS A 55 -2.41 -0.03 -16.90
N LEU A 56 -2.69 -1.20 -17.42
CA LEU A 56 -1.78 -1.84 -18.37
C LEU A 56 -2.34 -1.62 -19.76
N GLN A 57 -1.55 -1.03 -20.59
CA GLN A 57 -2.01 -0.72 -21.94
C GLN A 57 -1.47 -1.70 -22.95
#